data_e8353be6322dc552d0fa5769087f44ab
#
_entry.id   e8353be6322dc552d0fa5769087f44ab
#
_cell.length_a   1.000
_cell.length_b   1.000
_cell.length_c   1.000
_cell.angle_alpha   90.00
_cell.angle_beta   90.00
_cell.angle_gamma   90.00
#
_symmetry.space_group_name_H-M   'P 1'
#
loop_
_entity.id
_entity.type
_entity.pdbx_description
1 polymer ?
#
loop_
_entity_poly.entity_id
_entity_poly.type
_entity_poly.pdbx_seq_one_letter_code
_entity_poly.pdbx_strand_id
1 'polypeptide(L)'
;MGKNFKISLVMLYIFGLIFGMGTAASAEEDQPDTGGFSFEVVRPDNQINPNVTYYDLGMKPGQKQTVVMKLNNTSDEEITVLVEANRGITNSGGVIEYVKIEDKDPSLKFDFSEVVTVPDEVVLEPNSSKELNIEINMPKTSFEGYLAGGIRLQQKDQESNQNGMVINKFAYMVGMLLSEGKTDGIPEKVEFNRVYAGSSNYRNTIFVDYSNVQPNFLDNVTTDVQISAVDSEEVLYEAKKSQMNMAPNSAIRFPVSMNGQEMIPGDYTARVLVTTAQGGRWEWKENFTITDEEADKFNESDLSLVQDPGINWRLILMIVGGAVALFVIILIIIMILKKRKKEKQKAERRKRQAKKKTKK
;
A
#
# COMPACT_ATOMS: atom_id res chain seq x y z
N MET A 1 37.73 37.56 47.82
CA MET A 1 36.69 36.68 47.21
C MET A 1 35.40 37.43 46.78
N GLY A 2 35.41 38.66 46.35
CA GLY A 2 34.20 39.44 46.10
C GLY A 2 34.03 40.03 44.69
N LYS A 3 35.06 40.04 43.87
CA LYS A 3 34.97 40.67 42.54
C LYS A 3 34.59 39.70 41.42
N ASN A 4 35.02 38.43 41.50
CA ASN A 4 34.75 37.43 40.49
C ASN A 4 33.33 36.87 40.57
N PHE A 5 32.67 36.94 41.74
CA PHE A 5 31.29 36.50 41.95
C PHE A 5 30.28 37.46 41.27
N LYS A 6 30.54 38.78 41.25
CA LYS A 6 29.66 39.75 40.62
C LYS A 6 29.73 39.70 39.07
N ILE A 7 30.88 39.33 38.50
CA ILE A 7 31.05 39.16 37.05
C ILE A 7 30.35 37.89 36.57
N SER A 8 30.40 36.81 37.32
CA SER A 8 29.67 35.58 37.00
C SER A 8 28.14 35.77 37.03
N LEU A 9 27.63 36.56 37.99
CA LEU A 9 26.17 36.82 38.07
C LEU A 9 25.65 37.70 36.93
N VAL A 10 26.46 38.69 36.49
CA VAL A 10 26.09 39.54 35.33
C VAL A 10 26.19 38.77 34.03
N MET A 11 27.16 37.84 33.86
CA MET A 11 27.23 36.95 32.70
C MET A 11 26.03 35.99 32.63
N LEU A 12 25.56 35.47 33.75
CA LEU A 12 24.39 34.61 33.83
C LEU A 12 23.09 35.36 33.45
N TYR A 13 22.99 36.65 33.84
CA TYR A 13 21.80 37.48 33.48
C TYR A 13 21.80 37.89 32.01
N ILE A 14 22.95 38.13 31.39
CA ILE A 14 23.08 38.44 29.97
C ILE A 14 22.79 37.17 29.13
N PHE A 15 23.20 35.98 29.59
CA PHE A 15 22.92 34.72 28.92
C PHE A 15 21.43 34.36 29.01
N GLY A 16 20.73 34.70 30.09
CA GLY A 16 19.29 34.54 30.28
C GLY A 16 18.45 35.48 29.41
N LEU A 17 18.96 36.68 29.12
CA LEU A 17 18.29 37.66 28.24
C LEU A 17 18.42 37.37 26.74
N ILE A 18 19.51 36.69 26.34
CA ILE A 18 19.72 36.27 24.95
C ILE A 18 18.86 35.03 24.58
N PHE A 19 18.56 34.17 25.56
CA PHE A 19 17.69 33.00 25.37
C PHE A 19 16.20 33.28 25.57
N GLY A 20 15.83 34.45 26.12
CA GLY A 20 14.44 34.83 26.38
C GLY A 20 13.73 35.55 25.22
N MET A 21 14.42 35.86 24.11
CA MET A 21 13.81 36.34 22.88
C MET A 21 13.67 35.20 21.86
N GLY A 22 13.07 34.08 22.29
CA GLY A 22 12.43 33.16 21.39
C GLY A 22 11.27 33.91 20.73
N THR A 23 11.44 34.35 19.51
CA THR A 23 10.31 34.70 18.65
C THR A 23 9.36 33.51 18.71
N ALA A 24 8.15 33.74 19.24
CA ALA A 24 7.04 32.87 18.93
C ALA A 24 6.88 32.91 17.40
N ALA A 25 7.55 32.01 16.71
CA ALA A 25 7.14 31.61 15.39
C ALA A 25 5.74 31.01 15.65
N SER A 26 4.70 31.80 15.33
CA SER A 26 3.40 31.21 15.04
C SER A 26 3.71 30.19 13.97
N ALA A 27 3.75 28.90 14.35
CA ALA A 27 3.51 27.84 13.41
C ALA A 27 2.09 28.15 12.93
N GLU A 28 1.96 28.75 11.77
CA GLU A 28 0.79 28.60 10.96
C GLU A 28 0.63 27.07 10.89
N GLU A 29 -0.38 26.54 11.57
CA GLU A 29 -0.79 25.17 11.36
C GLU A 29 -1.10 25.10 9.88
N ASP A 30 -0.18 24.52 9.09
CA ASP A 30 -0.48 24.07 7.75
C ASP A 30 -1.70 23.15 7.90
N GLN A 31 -2.88 23.72 7.67
CA GLN A 31 -4.09 22.93 7.47
C GLN A 31 -3.72 21.96 6.36
N PRO A 32 -3.88 20.65 6.56
CA PRO A 32 -3.56 19.70 5.51
C PRO A 32 -4.30 20.18 4.26
N ASP A 33 -3.57 20.37 3.17
CA ASP A 33 -4.13 20.73 1.88
C ASP A 33 -5.18 19.67 1.51
N THR A 34 -6.44 19.97 1.81
CA THR A 34 -7.58 19.08 1.63
C THR A 34 -8.07 19.08 0.19
N GLY A 35 -7.16 19.35 -0.78
CA GLY A 35 -7.46 19.27 -2.21
C GLY A 35 -8.18 20.50 -2.77
N GLY A 36 -8.15 21.62 -2.08
CA GLY A 36 -8.64 22.93 -2.59
C GLY A 36 -10.16 23.06 -2.74
N PHE A 37 -10.96 21.99 -2.56
CA PHE A 37 -12.41 22.04 -2.63
C PHE A 37 -13.06 21.28 -1.48
N SER A 38 -14.35 21.56 -1.23
CA SER A 38 -15.19 20.85 -0.28
C SER A 38 -16.51 20.46 -0.92
N PHE A 39 -17.28 19.56 -0.25
CA PHE A 39 -18.57 19.13 -0.73
C PHE A 39 -19.62 19.17 0.40
N GLU A 40 -20.90 19.27 0.01
CA GLU A 40 -22.06 19.18 0.88
C GLU A 40 -23.11 18.29 0.25
N VAL A 41 -23.60 17.28 1.00
CA VAL A 41 -24.68 16.39 0.58
C VAL A 41 -26.02 17.09 0.80
N VAL A 42 -26.74 17.38 -0.30
CA VAL A 42 -28.11 17.90 -0.22
C VAL A 42 -29.07 16.72 -0.08
N ARG A 43 -29.66 16.56 1.13
CA ARG A 43 -30.52 15.42 1.43
C ARG A 43 -31.88 15.58 0.76
N PRO A 44 -32.34 14.60 -0.04
CA PRO A 44 -33.69 14.61 -0.62
C PRO A 44 -34.73 14.10 0.40
N ASP A 45 -36.01 14.28 0.08
CA ASP A 45 -37.13 13.90 0.96
C ASP A 45 -37.19 12.39 1.28
N ASN A 46 -36.66 11.54 0.41
CA ASN A 46 -36.60 10.10 0.59
C ASN A 46 -35.34 9.59 1.28
N GLN A 47 -34.58 10.49 1.93
CA GLN A 47 -33.47 10.08 2.81
C GLN A 47 -34.02 9.30 4.01
N ILE A 48 -33.56 8.05 4.21
CA ILE A 48 -34.04 7.16 5.27
C ILE A 48 -33.46 7.60 6.62
N ASN A 49 -32.12 7.71 6.70
CA ASN A 49 -31.46 8.16 7.92
C ASN A 49 -30.94 9.61 7.76
N PRO A 50 -31.57 10.57 8.44
CA PRO A 50 -31.16 11.98 8.32
C PRO A 50 -29.88 12.32 9.10
N ASN A 51 -29.35 11.42 9.92
CA ASN A 51 -28.19 11.69 10.78
C ASN A 51 -26.86 11.27 10.16
N VAL A 52 -26.88 10.67 8.94
CA VAL A 52 -25.66 10.27 8.22
C VAL A 52 -25.22 11.36 7.25
N THR A 53 -23.94 11.33 6.89
CA THR A 53 -23.31 12.30 5.96
C THR A 53 -23.23 11.80 4.52
N TYR A 54 -23.93 10.72 4.21
CA TYR A 54 -23.99 10.08 2.90
C TYR A 54 -25.46 9.91 2.49
N TYR A 55 -25.71 9.49 1.24
CA TYR A 55 -27.04 9.20 0.76
C TYR A 55 -27.51 7.82 1.23
N ASP A 56 -28.66 7.75 1.91
CA ASP A 56 -29.36 6.53 2.31
C ASP A 56 -30.79 6.65 1.85
N LEU A 57 -31.09 6.17 0.64
CA LEU A 57 -32.30 6.51 -0.11
C LEU A 57 -33.26 5.35 -0.21
N GLY A 58 -34.52 5.62 0.23
CA GLY A 58 -35.65 4.74 -0.05
C GLY A 58 -36.17 4.97 -1.47
N MET A 59 -36.07 3.96 -2.32
CA MET A 59 -36.41 4.03 -3.74
C MET A 59 -37.58 3.10 -4.07
N LYS A 60 -38.13 3.26 -5.30
CA LYS A 60 -39.13 2.36 -5.85
C LYS A 60 -38.64 1.73 -7.14
N PRO A 61 -39.09 0.52 -7.51
CA PRO A 61 -38.76 -0.08 -8.80
C PRO A 61 -39.07 0.86 -9.97
N GLY A 62 -38.08 1.04 -10.86
CA GLY A 62 -38.19 1.92 -12.02
C GLY A 62 -38.22 3.42 -11.73
N GLN A 63 -38.02 3.83 -10.46
CA GLN A 63 -37.98 5.25 -10.10
C GLN A 63 -36.75 5.92 -10.75
N LYS A 64 -36.97 7.13 -11.25
CA LYS A 64 -35.91 8.04 -11.71
C LYS A 64 -35.90 9.24 -10.78
N GLN A 65 -34.69 9.58 -10.32
CA GLN A 65 -34.49 10.71 -9.40
C GLN A 65 -33.12 11.33 -9.66
N THR A 66 -33.04 12.65 -9.54
CA THR A 66 -31.77 13.36 -9.48
C THR A 66 -31.57 13.87 -8.05
N VAL A 67 -30.43 13.57 -7.46
CA VAL A 67 -30.01 14.16 -6.18
C VAL A 67 -28.84 15.10 -6.43
N VAL A 68 -28.65 16.06 -5.52
CA VAL A 68 -27.71 17.15 -5.69
C VAL A 68 -26.63 17.09 -4.62
N MET A 69 -25.37 17.23 -5.03
CA MET A 69 -24.25 17.48 -4.16
C MET A 69 -23.67 18.86 -4.49
N LYS A 70 -23.42 19.68 -3.49
CA LYS A 70 -22.82 20.98 -3.67
C LYS A 70 -21.31 20.86 -3.58
N LEU A 71 -20.60 21.34 -4.58
CA LEU A 71 -19.13 21.41 -4.61
C LEU A 71 -18.73 22.87 -4.41
N ASN A 72 -17.80 23.14 -3.52
CA ASN A 72 -17.35 24.50 -3.19
C ASN A 72 -15.84 24.58 -3.41
N ASN A 73 -15.42 25.51 -4.27
CA ASN A 73 -14.03 25.90 -4.45
C ASN A 73 -13.74 27.13 -3.60
N THR A 74 -12.87 27.00 -2.62
CA THR A 74 -12.44 28.11 -1.74
C THR A 74 -11.10 28.70 -2.14
N SER A 75 -10.49 28.21 -3.22
CA SER A 75 -9.22 28.71 -3.74
C SER A 75 -9.42 29.85 -4.74
N ASP A 76 -8.33 30.59 -5.01
CA ASP A 76 -8.29 31.67 -5.98
C ASP A 76 -8.05 31.16 -7.43
N GLU A 77 -7.96 29.84 -7.62
CA GLU A 77 -7.73 29.19 -8.91
C GLU A 77 -8.94 28.35 -9.33
N GLU A 78 -9.11 28.16 -10.64
CA GLU A 78 -10.08 27.23 -11.19
C GLU A 78 -9.67 25.79 -10.87
N ILE A 79 -10.61 24.98 -10.39
CA ILE A 79 -10.41 23.57 -10.05
C ILE A 79 -11.31 22.70 -10.93
N THR A 80 -10.73 21.68 -11.56
CA THR A 80 -11.51 20.59 -12.17
C THR A 80 -11.58 19.41 -11.22
N VAL A 81 -12.79 18.98 -10.88
CA VAL A 81 -13.07 17.79 -10.04
C VAL A 81 -13.48 16.64 -10.94
N LEU A 82 -12.73 15.55 -10.93
CA LEU A 82 -13.10 14.27 -11.52
C LEU A 82 -14.14 13.60 -10.64
N VAL A 83 -15.19 13.05 -11.26
CA VAL A 83 -16.32 12.43 -10.57
C VAL A 83 -16.51 11.02 -11.08
N GLU A 84 -16.63 10.04 -10.18
CA GLU A 84 -16.89 8.65 -10.52
C GLU A 84 -17.98 8.08 -9.63
N ALA A 85 -18.89 7.30 -10.18
CA ALA A 85 -19.86 6.51 -9.43
C ALA A 85 -19.41 5.04 -9.45
N ASN A 86 -19.01 4.50 -8.31
CA ASN A 86 -18.46 3.16 -8.19
C ASN A 86 -19.29 2.31 -7.23
N ARG A 87 -19.43 1.00 -7.51
CA ARG A 87 -20.04 0.06 -6.57
C ARG A 87 -19.18 -0.15 -5.33
N GLY A 88 -19.81 -0.57 -4.25
CA GLY A 88 -19.13 -1.03 -3.06
C GLY A 88 -18.50 -2.40 -3.27
N ILE A 89 -17.25 -2.54 -2.89
CA ILE A 89 -16.50 -3.79 -2.93
C ILE A 89 -15.83 -4.03 -1.58
N THR A 90 -15.39 -5.26 -1.34
CA THR A 90 -14.59 -5.60 -0.16
C THR A 90 -13.14 -5.80 -0.59
N ASN A 91 -12.21 -5.02 -0.05
CA ASN A 91 -10.79 -5.22 -0.33
C ASN A 91 -10.20 -6.39 0.48
N SER A 92 -8.97 -6.79 0.19
CA SER A 92 -8.27 -7.88 0.88
C SER A 92 -8.03 -7.62 2.38
N GLY A 93 -8.20 -6.41 2.82
CA GLY A 93 -8.17 -6.01 4.22
C GLY A 93 -9.52 -6.12 4.94
N GLY A 94 -10.62 -6.49 4.27
CA GLY A 94 -11.96 -6.48 4.85
C GLY A 94 -12.46 -5.07 5.10
N VAL A 95 -12.09 -4.12 4.25
CA VAL A 95 -12.58 -2.74 4.24
C VAL A 95 -13.42 -2.54 3.00
N ILE A 96 -14.55 -1.86 3.17
CA ILE A 96 -15.43 -1.51 2.04
C ILE A 96 -14.84 -0.32 1.31
N GLU A 97 -14.67 -0.47 0.02
CA GLU A 97 -14.14 0.55 -0.88
C GLU A 97 -15.10 0.78 -2.05
N TYR A 98 -15.05 1.97 -2.63
CA TYR A 98 -15.85 2.36 -3.79
C TYR A 98 -14.91 2.71 -4.94
N VAL A 99 -14.42 1.69 -5.61
CA VAL A 99 -13.43 1.81 -6.69
C VAL A 99 -13.91 1.09 -7.93
N LYS A 100 -13.46 1.55 -9.08
CA LYS A 100 -13.80 0.91 -10.34
C LYS A 100 -13.06 -0.42 -10.45
N ILE A 101 -13.82 -1.53 -10.44
CA ILE A 101 -13.33 -2.88 -10.69
C ILE A 101 -14.22 -3.53 -11.75
N GLU A 102 -13.59 -4.23 -12.69
CA GLU A 102 -14.32 -4.94 -13.77
C GLU A 102 -14.96 -6.24 -13.28
N ASP A 103 -14.26 -6.99 -12.41
CA ASP A 103 -14.74 -8.25 -11.87
C ASP A 103 -15.97 -8.04 -10.99
N LYS A 104 -17.07 -8.69 -11.33
CA LYS A 104 -18.34 -8.67 -10.60
C LYS A 104 -18.53 -10.00 -9.87
N ASP A 105 -18.99 -9.94 -8.63
CA ASP A 105 -19.42 -11.15 -7.92
C ASP A 105 -20.67 -11.73 -8.63
N PRO A 106 -20.75 -13.04 -8.87
CA PRO A 106 -21.90 -13.66 -9.53
C PRO A 106 -23.25 -13.43 -8.81
N SER A 107 -23.23 -13.13 -7.50
CA SER A 107 -24.45 -12.82 -6.74
C SER A 107 -24.97 -11.40 -7.00
N LEU A 108 -24.18 -10.51 -7.61
CA LEU A 108 -24.56 -9.13 -7.90
C LEU A 108 -25.57 -9.08 -9.07
N LYS A 109 -26.83 -8.79 -8.77
CA LYS A 109 -27.89 -8.70 -9.77
C LYS A 109 -27.90 -7.39 -10.54
N PHE A 110 -27.62 -6.28 -9.85
CA PHE A 110 -27.58 -4.94 -10.41
C PHE A 110 -26.29 -4.24 -9.97
N ASP A 111 -25.61 -3.59 -10.90
CA ASP A 111 -24.42 -2.83 -10.60
C ASP A 111 -24.78 -1.37 -10.29
N PHE A 112 -24.26 -0.86 -9.21
CA PHE A 112 -24.44 0.54 -8.82
C PHE A 112 -24.06 1.52 -9.93
N SER A 113 -22.96 1.25 -10.63
CA SER A 113 -22.46 2.09 -11.74
C SER A 113 -23.35 2.06 -12.99
N GLU A 114 -24.27 1.09 -13.11
CA GLU A 114 -25.28 1.04 -14.17
C GLU A 114 -26.57 1.79 -13.78
N VAL A 115 -26.79 1.98 -12.48
CA VAL A 115 -27.98 2.63 -11.91
C VAL A 115 -27.75 4.10 -11.64
N VAL A 116 -26.54 4.46 -11.22
CA VAL A 116 -26.18 5.84 -10.86
C VAL A 116 -25.22 6.42 -11.90
N THR A 117 -25.62 7.57 -12.46
CA THR A 117 -24.85 8.29 -13.48
C THR A 117 -24.43 9.65 -12.96
N VAL A 118 -23.18 9.99 -13.16
CA VAL A 118 -22.57 11.29 -12.84
C VAL A 118 -21.84 11.85 -14.07
N PRO A 119 -21.59 13.16 -14.18
CA PRO A 119 -20.68 13.69 -15.17
C PRO A 119 -19.24 13.25 -14.84
N ASP A 120 -18.40 13.07 -15.85
CA ASP A 120 -17.00 12.66 -15.67
C ASP A 120 -16.18 13.72 -14.91
N GLU A 121 -16.52 14.99 -15.09
CA GLU A 121 -15.83 16.11 -14.45
C GLU A 121 -16.74 17.32 -14.21
N VAL A 122 -16.38 18.12 -13.20
CA VAL A 122 -17.03 19.40 -12.87
C VAL A 122 -15.95 20.47 -12.72
N VAL A 123 -16.06 21.54 -13.51
CA VAL A 123 -15.17 22.72 -13.37
C VAL A 123 -15.78 23.68 -12.36
N LEU A 124 -14.98 24.09 -11.39
CA LEU A 124 -15.32 25.03 -10.33
C LEU A 124 -14.49 26.30 -10.50
N GLU A 125 -15.15 27.41 -10.80
CA GLU A 125 -14.52 28.71 -10.86
C GLU A 125 -13.91 29.12 -9.50
N PRO A 126 -12.95 30.03 -9.45
CA PRO A 126 -12.39 30.53 -8.20
C PRO A 126 -13.47 31.05 -7.24
N ASN A 127 -13.34 30.74 -5.95
CA ASN A 127 -14.24 31.22 -4.89
C ASN A 127 -15.74 31.02 -5.21
N SER A 128 -16.09 29.89 -5.83
CA SER A 128 -17.45 29.60 -6.29
C SER A 128 -17.99 28.26 -5.79
N SER A 129 -19.31 28.10 -5.93
CA SER A 129 -20.02 26.87 -5.64
C SER A 129 -20.78 26.40 -6.88
N LYS A 130 -20.82 25.10 -7.11
CA LYS A 130 -21.54 24.47 -8.22
C LYS A 130 -22.26 23.21 -7.76
N GLU A 131 -23.45 23.00 -8.33
CA GLU A 131 -24.23 21.79 -8.08
C GLU A 131 -23.76 20.65 -9.00
N LEU A 132 -23.46 19.50 -8.39
CA LEU A 132 -23.25 18.22 -9.06
C LEU A 132 -24.58 17.46 -9.03
N ASN A 133 -25.14 17.24 -10.20
CA ASN A 133 -26.34 16.43 -10.36
C ASN A 133 -25.96 14.96 -10.48
N ILE A 134 -26.57 14.12 -9.65
CA ILE A 134 -26.37 12.67 -9.62
C ILE A 134 -27.70 12.04 -10.04
N GLU A 135 -27.72 11.40 -11.21
CA GLU A 135 -28.92 10.77 -11.76
C GLU A 135 -29.00 9.31 -11.29
N ILE A 136 -30.16 8.93 -10.75
CA ILE A 136 -30.47 7.59 -10.29
C ILE A 136 -31.58 7.02 -11.17
N ASN A 137 -31.34 5.90 -11.83
CA ASN A 137 -32.30 5.19 -12.67
C ASN A 137 -32.51 3.77 -12.15
N MET A 138 -33.46 3.58 -11.22
CA MET A 138 -33.71 2.29 -10.59
C MET A 138 -34.14 1.22 -11.59
N PRO A 139 -33.70 -0.04 -11.38
CA PRO A 139 -34.20 -1.18 -12.15
C PRO A 139 -35.72 -1.30 -12.06
N LYS A 140 -36.38 -1.77 -13.12
CA LYS A 140 -37.81 -2.06 -13.10
C LYS A 140 -38.17 -3.27 -12.25
N THR A 141 -37.21 -4.21 -12.14
CA THR A 141 -37.36 -5.41 -11.32
C THR A 141 -36.96 -5.06 -9.90
N SER A 142 -37.82 -5.34 -8.95
CA SER A 142 -37.55 -5.13 -7.52
C SER A 142 -36.43 -6.03 -7.01
N PHE A 143 -35.72 -5.54 -6.00
CA PHE A 143 -34.72 -6.29 -5.25
C PHE A 143 -34.87 -6.05 -3.73
N GLU A 144 -34.32 -6.94 -2.93
CA GLU A 144 -34.23 -6.79 -1.48
C GLU A 144 -32.84 -6.27 -1.10
N GLY A 145 -32.73 -5.62 0.07
CA GLY A 145 -31.47 -5.15 0.63
C GLY A 145 -30.94 -3.87 -0.01
N TYR A 146 -29.63 -3.79 -0.10
CA TYR A 146 -28.92 -2.59 -0.55
C TYR A 146 -28.26 -2.79 -1.90
N LEU A 147 -28.43 -1.80 -2.76
CA LEU A 147 -27.51 -1.51 -3.84
C LEU A 147 -26.52 -0.44 -3.34
N ALA A 148 -25.34 -0.86 -2.98
CA ALA A 148 -24.35 -0.02 -2.30
C ALA A 148 -23.28 0.48 -3.27
N GLY A 149 -22.99 1.77 -3.21
CA GLY A 149 -21.92 2.40 -3.97
C GLY A 149 -21.48 3.72 -3.37
N GLY A 150 -20.65 4.45 -4.08
CA GLY A 150 -20.18 5.76 -3.66
C GLY A 150 -19.78 6.63 -4.82
N ILE A 151 -19.83 7.93 -4.57
CA ILE A 151 -19.36 8.97 -5.49
C ILE A 151 -17.96 9.37 -5.07
N ARG A 152 -17.01 9.16 -5.95
CA ARG A 152 -15.61 9.54 -5.75
C ARG A 152 -15.38 10.90 -6.40
N LEU A 153 -14.82 11.83 -5.63
CA LEU A 153 -14.48 13.17 -6.06
C LEU A 153 -12.98 13.36 -5.90
N GLN A 154 -12.28 13.68 -6.97
CA GLN A 154 -10.83 13.90 -6.95
C GLN A 154 -10.48 15.12 -7.78
N GLN A 155 -9.65 16.01 -7.24
CA GLN A 155 -9.12 17.09 -8.05
C GLN A 155 -8.26 16.53 -9.19
N LYS A 156 -8.52 17.01 -10.40
CA LYS A 156 -7.72 16.70 -11.58
C LYS A 156 -6.35 17.34 -11.43
N ASP A 157 -5.31 16.54 -11.63
CA ASP A 157 -3.95 17.05 -11.53
C ASP A 157 -3.72 18.19 -12.53
N GLN A 158 -3.18 19.29 -12.04
CA GLN A 158 -2.51 20.23 -12.92
C GLN A 158 -1.20 19.57 -13.38
N GLU A 159 -0.89 19.61 -14.66
CA GLU A 159 0.37 19.11 -15.21
C GLU A 159 1.55 19.88 -14.57
N SER A 160 2.01 19.44 -13.40
CA SER A 160 3.21 20.00 -12.79
C SER A 160 4.43 19.26 -13.34
N ASN A 161 5.27 19.96 -14.07
CA ASN A 161 6.59 19.53 -14.54
C ASN A 161 7.61 19.31 -13.39
N GLN A 162 7.17 18.81 -12.25
CA GLN A 162 8.03 18.56 -11.09
C GLN A 162 8.53 17.11 -11.10
N ASN A 163 9.58 16.87 -11.88
CA ASN A 163 10.31 15.63 -11.86
C ASN A 163 10.83 15.32 -10.44
N GLY A 164 10.32 14.26 -9.82
CA GLY A 164 10.90 13.64 -8.63
C GLY A 164 10.25 14.00 -7.29
N MET A 165 9.13 14.70 -7.24
CA MET A 165 8.39 14.96 -6.00
C MET A 165 7.27 13.92 -5.81
N VAL A 166 7.06 13.48 -4.57
CA VAL A 166 5.89 12.68 -4.17
C VAL A 166 4.70 13.65 -4.05
N ILE A 167 3.70 13.49 -4.92
CA ILE A 167 2.47 14.28 -4.87
C ILE A 167 1.41 13.44 -4.14
N ASN A 168 0.90 13.93 -3.03
CA ASN A 168 -0.23 13.33 -2.33
C ASN A 168 -1.52 13.71 -3.06
N LYS A 169 -2.28 12.70 -3.49
CA LYS A 169 -3.60 12.90 -4.12
C LYS A 169 -4.68 12.59 -3.09
N PHE A 170 -5.53 13.56 -2.83
CA PHE A 170 -6.70 13.38 -1.98
C PHE A 170 -7.93 13.12 -2.84
N ALA A 171 -8.78 12.20 -2.39
CA ALA A 171 -10.08 11.96 -2.97
C ALA A 171 -11.12 11.88 -1.85
N TYR A 172 -12.24 12.54 -2.04
CA TYR A 172 -13.41 12.34 -1.19
C TYR A 172 -14.21 11.16 -1.68
N MET A 173 -14.81 10.43 -0.76
CA MET A 173 -15.69 9.32 -1.04
C MET A 173 -17.00 9.51 -0.29
N VAL A 174 -18.08 9.68 -1.04
CA VAL A 174 -19.42 9.87 -0.49
C VAL A 174 -20.24 8.62 -0.75
N GLY A 175 -20.56 7.86 0.27
CA GLY A 175 -21.39 6.67 0.16
C GLY A 175 -22.79 6.97 -0.36
N MET A 176 -23.36 6.01 -1.11
CA MET A 176 -24.74 6.05 -1.52
C MET A 176 -25.36 4.66 -1.42
N LEU A 177 -26.38 4.53 -0.61
CA LEU A 177 -27.14 3.32 -0.41
C LEU A 177 -28.52 3.50 -1.05
N LEU A 178 -28.90 2.58 -1.91
CA LEU A 178 -30.23 2.55 -2.54
C LEU A 178 -30.96 1.29 -2.09
N SER A 179 -32.20 1.42 -1.57
CA SER A 179 -32.98 0.28 -1.13
C SER A 179 -34.44 0.42 -1.51
N GLU A 180 -35.14 -0.71 -1.74
CA GLU A 180 -36.57 -0.75 -2.14
C GLU A 180 -37.47 -1.33 -1.04
N GLY A 181 -37.23 -1.00 0.22
CA GLY A 181 -38.06 -1.49 1.33
C GLY A 181 -37.25 -1.90 2.54
N LYS A 182 -37.67 -2.98 3.20
CA LYS A 182 -36.98 -3.44 4.41
C LYS A 182 -35.61 -4.04 4.07
N THR A 183 -34.60 -3.54 4.69
CA THR A 183 -33.23 -4.04 4.63
C THR A 183 -32.89 -4.95 5.81
N ASP A 184 -33.73 -4.94 6.83
CA ASP A 184 -33.59 -5.78 8.01
C ASP A 184 -34.11 -7.19 7.78
N GLY A 185 -33.51 -8.18 8.45
CA GLY A 185 -33.94 -9.57 8.43
C GLY A 185 -33.47 -10.38 7.22
N ILE A 186 -32.58 -9.84 6.40
CA ILE A 186 -31.90 -10.61 5.36
C ILE A 186 -30.86 -11.48 6.06
N PRO A 187 -30.95 -12.83 5.95
CA PRO A 187 -30.01 -13.72 6.62
C PRO A 187 -28.60 -13.55 6.02
N GLU A 188 -27.61 -13.54 6.88
CA GLU A 188 -26.21 -13.55 6.44
C GLU A 188 -25.91 -14.84 5.68
N LYS A 189 -25.15 -14.76 4.59
CA LYS A 189 -24.71 -15.93 3.83
C LYS A 189 -23.38 -15.65 3.16
N VAL A 190 -22.39 -16.50 3.49
CA VAL A 190 -21.06 -16.47 2.89
C VAL A 190 -20.86 -17.76 2.10
N GLU A 191 -20.32 -17.67 0.92
CA GLU A 191 -19.96 -18.80 0.06
C GLU A 191 -18.46 -18.80 -0.21
N PHE A 192 -17.85 -19.98 -0.11
CA PHE A 192 -16.46 -20.19 -0.48
C PHE A 192 -16.31 -20.20 -2.00
N ASN A 193 -15.28 -19.57 -2.53
CA ASN A 193 -15.03 -19.55 -3.97
C ASN A 193 -13.84 -20.43 -4.34
N ARG A 194 -12.65 -20.15 -3.78
CA ARG A 194 -11.42 -20.91 -4.10
C ARG A 194 -10.29 -20.58 -3.13
N VAL A 195 -9.25 -21.42 -3.17
CA VAL A 195 -7.93 -21.18 -2.57
C VAL A 195 -6.86 -21.42 -3.63
N TYR A 196 -5.82 -20.57 -3.66
CA TYR A 196 -4.77 -20.63 -4.68
C TYR A 196 -3.51 -19.89 -4.26
N ALA A 197 -2.39 -20.26 -4.88
CA ALA A 197 -1.11 -19.58 -4.71
C ALA A 197 -1.07 -18.25 -5.49
N GLY A 198 -0.34 -17.28 -4.98
CA GLY A 198 -0.17 -15.97 -5.63
C GLY A 198 0.91 -15.13 -5.00
N SER A 199 0.95 -13.86 -5.38
CA SER A 199 1.87 -12.87 -4.80
C SER A 199 1.11 -11.62 -4.34
N SER A 200 1.46 -11.12 -3.17
CA SER A 200 0.96 -9.84 -2.65
C SER A 200 2.14 -8.96 -2.29
N ASN A 201 2.22 -7.76 -2.88
CA ASN A 201 3.33 -6.84 -2.69
C ASN A 201 4.71 -7.50 -2.90
N TYR A 202 4.83 -8.28 -3.97
CA TYR A 202 6.05 -9.04 -4.30
C TYR A 202 6.47 -10.03 -3.19
N ARG A 203 5.50 -10.65 -2.50
CA ARG A 203 5.73 -11.68 -1.49
C ARG A 203 4.83 -12.88 -1.71
N ASN A 204 5.36 -14.06 -1.52
CA ASN A 204 4.62 -15.30 -1.60
C ASN A 204 3.42 -15.30 -0.67
N THR A 205 2.26 -15.58 -1.22
CA THR A 205 0.97 -15.48 -0.51
C THR A 205 0.02 -16.56 -1.02
N ILE A 206 -0.72 -17.17 -0.13
CA ILE A 206 -1.87 -18.02 -0.47
C ILE A 206 -3.12 -17.16 -0.31
N PHE A 207 -4.00 -17.17 -1.31
CA PHE A 207 -5.25 -16.43 -1.25
C PHE A 207 -6.42 -17.39 -1.02
N VAL A 208 -7.34 -16.93 -0.16
CA VAL A 208 -8.64 -17.56 0.04
C VAL A 208 -9.71 -16.58 -0.40
N ASP A 209 -10.43 -16.89 -1.47
CA ASP A 209 -11.52 -16.07 -1.98
C ASP A 209 -12.86 -16.63 -1.45
N TYR A 210 -13.70 -15.77 -0.89
CA TYR A 210 -15.06 -16.07 -0.48
C TYR A 210 -15.96 -14.83 -0.65
N SER A 211 -17.27 -15.01 -0.76
CA SER A 211 -18.22 -13.96 -1.09
C SER A 211 -19.30 -13.81 -0.03
N ASN A 212 -19.65 -12.57 0.30
CA ASN A 212 -20.96 -12.23 0.81
C ASN A 212 -21.96 -12.24 -0.35
N VAL A 213 -22.79 -13.27 -0.43
CA VAL A 213 -23.74 -13.45 -1.55
C VAL A 213 -25.10 -12.80 -1.26
N GLN A 214 -25.22 -12.06 -0.18
CA GLN A 214 -26.46 -11.38 0.20
C GLN A 214 -26.37 -9.86 -0.05
N PRO A 215 -27.51 -9.21 -0.33
CA PRO A 215 -27.56 -7.77 -0.56
C PRO A 215 -27.60 -6.96 0.74
N ASN A 216 -26.88 -7.41 1.77
CA ASN A 216 -26.70 -6.71 3.05
C ASN A 216 -25.21 -6.65 3.41
N PHE A 217 -24.87 -5.71 4.27
CA PHE A 217 -23.51 -5.63 4.83
C PHE A 217 -23.29 -6.75 5.84
N LEU A 218 -22.07 -7.27 5.88
CA LEU A 218 -21.60 -8.10 6.98
C LEU A 218 -20.63 -7.29 7.83
N ASP A 219 -20.96 -7.16 9.11
CA ASP A 219 -20.17 -6.40 10.06
C ASP A 219 -19.39 -7.30 11.02
N ASN A 220 -18.22 -6.81 11.46
CA ASN A 220 -17.37 -7.51 12.40
C ASN A 220 -17.03 -8.94 11.98
N VAL A 221 -16.75 -9.14 10.69
CA VAL A 221 -16.33 -10.42 10.16
C VAL A 221 -14.96 -10.79 10.73
N THR A 222 -14.84 -12.01 11.20
CA THR A 222 -13.55 -12.61 11.58
C THR A 222 -13.28 -13.79 10.67
N THR A 223 -12.12 -13.78 10.04
CA THR A 223 -11.61 -14.88 9.21
C THR A 223 -10.38 -15.48 9.86
N ASP A 224 -10.37 -16.81 9.98
CA ASP A 224 -9.28 -17.60 10.52
C ASP A 224 -8.95 -18.70 9.50
N VAL A 225 -7.73 -18.66 8.96
CA VAL A 225 -7.27 -19.61 7.93
C VAL A 225 -6.02 -20.32 8.41
N GLN A 226 -6.00 -21.64 8.26
CA GLN A 226 -4.86 -22.48 8.51
C GLN A 226 -4.56 -23.33 7.28
N ILE A 227 -3.30 -23.35 6.88
CA ILE A 227 -2.81 -24.12 5.74
C ILE A 227 -1.87 -25.21 6.25
N SER A 228 -2.11 -26.45 5.84
CA SER A 228 -1.27 -27.61 6.13
C SER A 228 -0.95 -28.36 4.85
N ALA A 229 0.05 -29.23 4.85
CA ALA A 229 0.18 -30.24 3.80
C ALA A 229 -1.02 -31.21 3.86
N VAL A 230 -1.40 -31.81 2.71
CA VAL A 230 -2.41 -32.87 2.70
C VAL A 230 -1.97 -33.99 3.62
N ASP A 231 -2.92 -34.56 4.37
CA ASP A 231 -2.71 -35.62 5.36
C ASP A 231 -1.81 -35.24 6.56
N SER A 232 -1.54 -33.96 6.77
CA SER A 232 -0.82 -33.43 7.93
C SER A 232 -1.72 -32.54 8.79
N GLU A 233 -1.58 -32.65 10.12
CA GLU A 233 -2.21 -31.71 11.07
C GLU A 233 -1.29 -30.53 11.43
N GLU A 234 -0.04 -30.54 10.95
CA GLU A 234 0.91 -29.45 11.18
C GLU A 234 0.54 -28.23 10.35
N VAL A 235 0.29 -27.10 11.03
CA VAL A 235 -0.03 -25.82 10.39
C VAL A 235 1.27 -25.18 9.88
N LEU A 236 1.36 -25.03 8.58
CA LEU A 236 2.50 -24.41 7.90
C LEU A 236 2.35 -22.88 7.83
N TYR A 237 1.15 -22.43 7.47
CA TYR A 237 0.83 -21.00 7.37
C TYR A 237 -0.53 -20.73 8.00
N GLU A 238 -0.65 -19.59 8.66
CA GLU A 238 -1.90 -19.16 9.26
C GLU A 238 -2.12 -17.67 9.12
N ALA A 239 -3.38 -17.25 9.05
CA ALA A 239 -3.76 -15.86 9.11
C ALA A 239 -5.10 -15.72 9.80
N LYS A 240 -5.18 -14.79 10.77
CA LYS A 240 -6.41 -14.42 11.44
C LYS A 240 -6.62 -12.91 11.41
N LYS A 241 -7.80 -12.48 11.00
CA LYS A 241 -8.18 -11.08 11.00
C LYS A 241 -9.62 -10.91 11.48
N SER A 242 -9.83 -9.97 12.38
CA SER A 242 -11.13 -9.62 12.95
C SER A 242 -11.51 -8.18 12.61
N GLN A 243 -12.72 -7.78 12.93
CA GLN A 243 -13.26 -6.44 12.71
C GLN A 243 -13.27 -6.03 11.23
N MET A 244 -13.44 -6.99 10.35
CA MET A 244 -13.63 -6.76 8.92
C MET A 244 -15.10 -6.49 8.63
N ASN A 245 -15.37 -5.79 7.53
CA ASN A 245 -16.72 -5.59 7.00
C ASN A 245 -16.74 -6.01 5.54
N MET A 246 -17.88 -6.55 5.10
CA MET A 246 -18.07 -6.89 3.70
C MET A 246 -19.24 -6.13 3.10
N ALA A 247 -19.04 -5.61 1.90
CA ALA A 247 -20.09 -4.98 1.11
C ALA A 247 -21.12 -6.03 0.64
N PRO A 248 -22.35 -5.59 0.35
CA PRO A 248 -23.35 -6.44 -0.28
C PRO A 248 -22.86 -7.03 -1.60
N ASN A 249 -23.15 -8.32 -1.84
CA ASN A 249 -22.83 -9.01 -3.09
C ASN A 249 -21.38 -8.80 -3.55
N SER A 250 -20.43 -9.00 -2.65
CA SER A 250 -19.01 -8.77 -2.92
C SER A 250 -18.13 -9.92 -2.44
N ALA A 251 -17.07 -10.18 -3.20
CA ALA A 251 -16.02 -11.12 -2.81
C ALA A 251 -14.91 -10.42 -2.04
N ILE A 252 -14.27 -11.16 -1.15
CA ILE A 252 -12.99 -10.79 -0.55
C ILE A 252 -11.91 -11.78 -1.02
N ARG A 253 -10.72 -11.26 -1.28
CA ARG A 253 -9.49 -12.03 -1.51
C ARG A 253 -8.64 -11.95 -0.25
N PHE A 254 -8.81 -12.93 0.65
CA PHE A 254 -8.15 -12.94 1.95
C PHE A 254 -6.72 -13.49 1.83
N PRO A 255 -5.66 -12.72 2.18
CA PRO A 255 -4.29 -13.14 2.04
C PRO A 255 -3.79 -13.92 3.27
N VAL A 256 -3.11 -15.04 3.03
CA VAL A 256 -2.34 -15.79 4.02
C VAL A 256 -0.86 -15.65 3.64
N SER A 257 -0.10 -14.90 4.43
CA SER A 257 1.32 -14.67 4.18
C SER A 257 2.12 -15.95 4.40
N MET A 258 3.07 -16.22 3.51
CA MET A 258 4.05 -17.28 3.70
C MET A 258 5.29 -16.81 4.52
N ASN A 259 5.23 -15.60 5.11
CA ASN A 259 6.25 -15.05 6.01
C ASN A 259 7.67 -15.00 5.43
N GLY A 260 7.79 -14.76 4.12
CA GLY A 260 9.09 -14.72 3.44
C GLY A 260 9.71 -16.10 3.20
N GLN A 261 8.91 -17.14 3.30
CA GLN A 261 9.36 -18.49 2.95
C GLN A 261 9.18 -18.74 1.45
N GLU A 262 10.04 -19.62 0.94
CA GLU A 262 9.93 -20.12 -0.41
C GLU A 262 8.63 -20.90 -0.60
N MET A 263 7.96 -20.67 -1.73
CA MET A 263 6.78 -21.44 -2.11
C MET A 263 7.23 -22.80 -2.61
N ILE A 264 6.76 -23.87 -1.96
CA ILE A 264 7.13 -25.23 -2.29
C ILE A 264 5.98 -25.87 -3.08
N PRO A 265 6.24 -26.49 -4.24
CA PRO A 265 5.23 -27.26 -4.97
C PRO A 265 4.69 -28.42 -4.13
N GLY A 266 3.39 -28.70 -4.25
CA GLY A 266 2.77 -29.80 -3.52
C GLY A 266 1.28 -29.61 -3.31
N ASP A 267 0.68 -30.60 -2.61
CA ASP A 267 -0.74 -30.59 -2.27
C ASP A 267 -0.96 -30.12 -0.84
N TYR A 268 -1.87 -29.19 -0.69
CA TYR A 268 -2.16 -28.51 0.57
C TYR A 268 -3.64 -28.58 0.91
N THR A 269 -3.95 -28.41 2.19
CA THR A 269 -5.30 -28.27 2.72
C THR A 269 -5.45 -26.91 3.39
N ALA A 270 -6.45 -26.13 2.99
CA ALA A 270 -6.89 -24.92 3.66
C ALA A 270 -8.08 -25.22 4.57
N ARG A 271 -7.97 -24.90 5.85
CA ARG A 271 -9.09 -24.84 6.80
C ARG A 271 -9.46 -23.38 6.99
N VAL A 272 -10.68 -23.03 6.65
CA VAL A 272 -11.17 -21.65 6.64
C VAL A 272 -12.38 -21.56 7.56
N LEU A 273 -12.32 -20.66 8.53
CA LEU A 273 -13.42 -20.33 9.42
C LEU A 273 -13.76 -18.86 9.26
N VAL A 274 -15.00 -18.56 8.90
CA VAL A 274 -15.54 -17.19 8.85
C VAL A 274 -16.66 -17.09 9.87
N THR A 275 -16.63 -16.04 10.70
CA THR A 275 -17.67 -15.75 11.69
C THR A 275 -18.05 -14.27 11.68
N THR A 276 -19.28 -13.94 12.09
CA THR A 276 -19.78 -12.59 12.22
C THR A 276 -20.26 -12.29 13.63
N ALA A 277 -20.45 -11.02 13.97
CA ALA A 277 -20.98 -10.61 15.28
C ALA A 277 -22.43 -11.06 15.50
N GLN A 278 -23.20 -11.27 14.43
CA GLN A 278 -24.60 -11.72 14.50
C GLN A 278 -24.73 -13.23 14.68
N GLY A 279 -23.61 -13.97 14.78
CA GLY A 279 -23.58 -15.42 15.03
C GLY A 279 -23.48 -16.25 13.76
N GLY A 280 -23.28 -15.65 12.60
CA GLY A 280 -22.96 -16.37 11.37
C GLY A 280 -21.66 -17.14 11.54
N ARG A 281 -21.64 -18.39 11.02
CA ARG A 281 -20.47 -19.27 11.08
C ARG A 281 -20.43 -20.17 9.85
N TRP A 282 -19.34 -20.09 9.12
CA TRP A 282 -19.07 -20.93 7.94
C TRP A 282 -17.69 -21.53 8.09
N GLU A 283 -17.56 -22.80 7.75
CA GLU A 283 -16.31 -23.54 7.88
C GLU A 283 -16.12 -24.43 6.64
N TRP A 284 -14.93 -24.34 6.04
CA TRP A 284 -14.56 -25.11 4.86
C TRP A 284 -13.21 -25.79 5.07
N LYS A 285 -13.07 -26.93 4.45
CA LYS A 285 -11.81 -27.68 4.36
C LYS A 285 -11.60 -28.03 2.89
N GLU A 286 -10.68 -27.33 2.25
CA GLU A 286 -10.50 -27.39 0.80
C GLU A 286 -9.05 -27.75 0.47
N ASN A 287 -8.89 -28.67 -0.48
CA ASN A 287 -7.58 -29.03 -0.98
C ASN A 287 -7.23 -28.20 -2.20
N PHE A 288 -5.96 -27.84 -2.32
CA PHE A 288 -5.43 -27.12 -3.48
C PHE A 288 -4.00 -27.57 -3.75
N THR A 289 -3.54 -27.38 -4.97
CA THR A 289 -2.20 -27.74 -5.41
C THR A 289 -1.44 -26.48 -5.77
N ILE A 290 -0.19 -26.39 -5.34
CA ILE A 290 0.78 -25.41 -5.85
C ILE A 290 1.64 -26.17 -6.85
N THR A 291 1.60 -25.76 -8.11
CA THR A 291 2.39 -26.40 -9.17
C THR A 291 3.84 -25.93 -9.14
N ASP A 292 4.75 -26.71 -9.77
CA ASP A 292 6.15 -26.30 -9.94
C ASP A 292 6.26 -24.94 -10.65
N GLU A 293 5.45 -24.73 -11.69
CA GLU A 293 5.44 -23.48 -12.47
C GLU A 293 4.98 -22.26 -11.64
N GLU A 294 3.97 -22.45 -10.78
CA GLU A 294 3.50 -21.39 -9.88
C GLU A 294 4.55 -21.05 -8.82
N ALA A 295 5.16 -22.09 -8.22
CA ALA A 295 6.21 -21.91 -7.21
C ALA A 295 7.41 -21.18 -7.79
N ASP A 296 7.93 -21.62 -8.93
CA ASP A 296 9.06 -20.96 -9.62
C ASP A 296 8.74 -19.50 -9.94
N LYS A 297 7.56 -19.23 -10.53
CA LYS A 297 7.12 -17.89 -10.90
C LYS A 297 7.04 -16.94 -9.71
N PHE A 298 6.45 -17.39 -8.61
CA PHE A 298 6.25 -16.52 -7.45
C PHE A 298 7.52 -16.37 -6.63
N ASN A 299 8.35 -17.41 -6.50
CA ASN A 299 9.65 -17.35 -5.85
C ASN A 299 10.63 -16.40 -6.58
N GLU A 300 10.65 -16.41 -7.92
CA GLU A 300 11.47 -15.49 -8.71
C GLU A 300 11.09 -14.01 -8.46
N SER A 301 9.81 -13.74 -8.22
CA SER A 301 9.28 -12.39 -7.99
C SER A 301 9.28 -11.95 -6.52
N ASP A 302 9.54 -12.85 -5.57
CA ASP A 302 9.51 -12.56 -4.14
C ASP A 302 10.76 -11.82 -3.68
N LEU A 303 10.60 -10.54 -3.29
CA LEU A 303 11.69 -9.67 -2.84
C LEU A 303 12.22 -10.03 -1.45
N SER A 304 11.50 -10.85 -0.68
CA SER A 304 11.92 -11.28 0.67
C SER A 304 12.79 -12.52 0.66
N LEU A 305 12.77 -13.29 -0.43
CA LEU A 305 13.67 -14.41 -0.61
C LEU A 305 15.07 -13.85 -0.90
N VAL A 306 16.00 -14.15 -0.04
CA VAL A 306 17.41 -13.83 -0.27
C VAL A 306 17.85 -14.67 -1.47
N GLN A 307 17.88 -14.07 -2.65
CA GLN A 307 18.57 -14.66 -3.77
C GLN A 307 20.03 -14.70 -3.36
N ASP A 308 20.53 -15.90 -3.11
CA ASP A 308 21.95 -16.10 -2.83
C ASP A 308 22.70 -15.57 -4.08
N PRO A 309 23.40 -14.44 -3.99
CA PRO A 309 23.97 -13.77 -5.17
C PRO A 309 25.07 -14.58 -5.84
N GLY A 310 25.11 -15.89 -5.59
CA GLY A 310 26.09 -16.79 -6.12
C GLY A 310 27.53 -16.29 -5.94
N ILE A 311 28.51 -17.15 -6.02
CA ILE A 311 29.92 -16.76 -5.91
C ILE A 311 30.26 -15.78 -7.04
N ASN A 312 30.55 -14.53 -6.68
CA ASN A 312 30.94 -13.50 -7.64
C ASN A 312 32.36 -13.78 -8.17
N TRP A 313 32.46 -14.71 -9.13
CA TRP A 313 33.74 -15.13 -9.76
C TRP A 313 34.52 -13.94 -10.31
N ARG A 314 33.86 -12.87 -10.75
CA ARG A 314 34.53 -11.65 -11.22
C ARG A 314 35.27 -10.95 -10.09
N LEU A 315 34.67 -10.86 -8.91
CA LEU A 315 35.28 -10.26 -7.73
C LEU A 315 36.45 -11.12 -7.24
N ILE A 316 36.30 -12.44 -7.22
CA ILE A 316 37.39 -13.37 -6.84
C ILE A 316 38.54 -13.24 -7.80
N LEU A 317 38.29 -13.25 -9.11
CA LEU A 317 39.33 -13.09 -10.14
C LEU A 317 40.07 -11.74 -10.03
N MET A 318 39.36 -10.65 -9.68
CA MET A 318 39.99 -9.34 -9.43
C MET A 318 40.88 -9.37 -8.19
N ILE A 319 40.44 -10.00 -7.10
CA ILE A 319 41.23 -10.13 -5.87
C ILE A 319 42.48 -10.99 -6.12
N VAL A 320 42.32 -12.16 -6.75
CA VAL A 320 43.42 -13.06 -7.09
C VAL A 320 44.40 -12.38 -8.05
N GLY A 321 43.90 -11.73 -9.10
CA GLY A 321 44.73 -10.99 -10.07
C GLY A 321 45.50 -9.85 -9.40
N GLY A 322 44.89 -9.11 -8.51
CA GLY A 322 45.55 -8.05 -7.71
C GLY A 322 46.65 -8.62 -6.81
N ALA A 323 46.40 -9.73 -6.13
CA ALA A 323 47.37 -10.39 -5.28
C ALA A 323 48.60 -10.90 -6.09
N VAL A 324 48.37 -11.50 -7.25
CA VAL A 324 49.44 -11.94 -8.16
C VAL A 324 50.27 -10.76 -8.67
N ALA A 325 49.61 -9.66 -9.08
CA ALA A 325 50.31 -8.45 -9.52
C ALA A 325 51.19 -7.86 -8.41
N LEU A 326 50.66 -7.81 -7.19
CA LEU A 326 51.42 -7.31 -6.03
C LEU A 326 52.62 -8.20 -5.70
N PHE A 327 52.47 -9.53 -5.81
CA PHE A 327 53.54 -10.49 -5.64
C PHE A 327 54.65 -10.29 -6.69
N VAL A 328 54.29 -10.10 -7.96
CA VAL A 328 55.25 -9.83 -9.05
C VAL A 328 55.99 -8.51 -8.79
N ILE A 329 55.31 -7.45 -8.35
CA ILE A 329 55.95 -6.18 -8.02
C ILE A 329 56.96 -6.35 -6.88
N ILE A 330 56.64 -7.11 -5.86
CA ILE A 330 57.56 -7.41 -4.75
C ILE A 330 58.78 -8.15 -5.22
N LEU A 331 58.61 -9.16 -6.11
CA LEU A 331 59.73 -9.88 -6.70
C LEU A 331 60.67 -8.97 -7.53
N ILE A 332 60.06 -8.07 -8.33
CA ILE A 332 60.83 -7.08 -9.12
C ILE A 332 61.66 -6.17 -8.17
N ILE A 333 61.02 -5.66 -7.11
CA ILE A 333 61.72 -4.81 -6.11
C ILE A 333 62.89 -5.57 -5.49
N ILE A 334 62.67 -6.84 -5.08
CA ILE A 334 63.74 -7.68 -4.50
C ILE A 334 64.91 -7.88 -5.50
N MET A 335 64.59 -8.13 -6.78
CA MET A 335 65.60 -8.26 -7.82
C MET A 335 66.39 -6.98 -8.00
N ILE A 336 65.74 -5.82 -8.07
CA ILE A 336 66.40 -4.51 -8.17
C ILE A 336 67.29 -4.24 -6.96
N LEU A 337 66.82 -4.52 -5.73
CA LEU A 337 67.58 -4.33 -4.53
C LEU A 337 68.82 -5.25 -4.48
N LYS A 338 68.68 -6.53 -4.88
CA LYS A 338 69.79 -7.47 -5.02
C LYS A 338 70.80 -7.01 -6.04
N LYS A 339 70.37 -6.49 -7.20
CA LYS A 339 71.23 -5.96 -8.27
C LYS A 339 72.03 -4.74 -7.76
N ARG A 340 71.35 -3.78 -7.13
CA ARG A 340 72.01 -2.59 -6.52
C ARG A 340 73.03 -2.96 -5.43
N LYS A 341 72.73 -3.97 -4.60
CA LYS A 341 73.64 -4.46 -3.56
C LYS A 341 74.88 -5.09 -4.20
N LYS A 342 74.75 -5.90 -5.27
CA LYS A 342 75.86 -6.47 -6.04
C LYS A 342 76.72 -5.40 -6.72
N GLU A 343 76.13 -4.36 -7.28
CA GLU A 343 76.85 -3.25 -7.90
C GLU A 343 77.65 -2.42 -6.88
N LYS A 344 77.06 -2.12 -5.75
CA LYS A 344 77.76 -1.46 -4.62
C LYS A 344 78.98 -2.28 -4.15
N GLN A 345 78.79 -3.59 -3.99
CA GLN A 345 79.90 -4.48 -3.61
C GLN A 345 81.03 -4.54 -4.67
N LYS A 346 80.66 -4.55 -5.95
CA LYS A 346 81.63 -4.49 -7.05
C LYS A 346 82.39 -3.13 -7.06
N ALA A 347 81.65 -2.02 -6.85
CA ALA A 347 82.25 -0.69 -6.79
C ALA A 347 83.21 -0.55 -5.60
N GLU A 348 82.87 -1.08 -4.44
CA GLU A 348 83.77 -1.10 -3.25
C GLU A 348 85.01 -1.97 -3.46
N ARG A 349 84.81 -3.15 -4.10
CA ARG A 349 85.97 -4.01 -4.45
C ARG A 349 86.93 -3.30 -5.41
N ARG A 350 86.41 -2.61 -6.44
CA ARG A 350 87.22 -1.80 -7.36
C ARG A 350 87.94 -0.64 -6.63
N LYS A 351 87.30 0.06 -5.71
CA LYS A 351 87.92 1.11 -4.92
C LYS A 351 89.01 0.57 -4.01
N ARG A 352 88.85 -0.62 -3.40
CA ARG A 352 89.85 -1.29 -2.56
C ARG A 352 91.06 -1.76 -3.40
N GLN A 353 90.84 -2.25 -4.65
CA GLN A 353 91.90 -2.64 -5.55
C GLN A 353 92.69 -1.45 -6.08
N ALA A 354 92.01 -0.32 -6.43
CA ALA A 354 92.63 0.93 -6.80
C ALA A 354 93.53 1.52 -5.71
N LYS A 355 93.06 1.52 -4.42
CA LYS A 355 93.86 1.96 -3.27
C LYS A 355 95.05 1.06 -2.95
N LYS A 356 95.03 -0.24 -3.36
CA LYS A 356 96.15 -1.12 -3.22
C LYS A 356 97.26 -0.91 -4.32
N LYS A 357 96.84 -0.43 -5.55
CA LYS A 357 97.79 -0.11 -6.68
C LYS A 357 98.46 1.25 -6.44
N THR A 358 97.97 2.18 -5.66
CA THR A 358 98.53 3.50 -5.35
C THR A 358 99.52 3.46 -4.11
N LYS A 359 99.66 2.30 -3.45
CA LYS A 359 100.48 2.13 -2.31
C LYS A 359 101.69 1.21 -2.64
N LYS A 360 101.91 0.89 -3.88
CA LYS A 360 103.19 0.32 -4.46
C LYS A 360 103.80 1.40 -5.32
#